data_bc5c5a2e5b46c9b5453cae6e02514f8c
#
_entry.id   bc5c5a2e5b46c9b5453cae6e02514f8c
#
_cell.length_a   1.000
_cell.length_b   1.000
_cell.length_c   1.000
_cell.angle_alpha   90.00
_cell.angle_beta   90.00
_cell.angle_gamma   90.00
#
_symmetry.space_group_name_H-M   'P 1'
#
loop_
_entity.id
_entity.type
_entity.pdbx_description
1 polymer ?
#
loop_
_entity_poly.entity_id
_entity_poly.type
_entity_poly.pdbx_seq_one_letter_code
_entity_poly.pdbx_strand_id
1 'polypeptide(L)'
;MNRYYYDLHIHSCLSPCGDNDMTPNNIAGVCALAGLQIAALTDHNSVKNCPAFYKAAKSQGIIPVPGMELTTAEEIHVVCLFERLEDAMAFGEEVETYRVRIPNRVDIFGDQLILNEEDEPIGVEDDLLPNATMLSLWEVPPLVEKYNGVCYPAHIDREANGIVSILGTVPED
;
A
#
# COMPACT_ATOMS: atom_id res chain seq x y z
N MET A 1 -20.06 -10.46 -21.23
CA MET A 1 -19.53 -10.05 -19.91
C MET A 1 -18.04 -9.82 -20.10
N ASN A 2 -17.51 -8.62 -19.86
CA ASN A 2 -16.07 -8.36 -19.97
C ASN A 2 -15.39 -8.99 -18.76
N ARG A 3 -14.24 -9.63 -18.96
CA ARG A 3 -13.37 -10.11 -17.87
C ARG A 3 -12.23 -9.13 -17.71
N TYR A 4 -11.91 -8.82 -16.45
CA TYR A 4 -10.75 -8.02 -16.07
C TYR A 4 -9.85 -8.87 -15.19
N TYR A 5 -8.54 -8.86 -15.48
CA TYR A 5 -7.52 -9.45 -14.61
C TYR A 5 -6.92 -8.31 -13.79
N TYR A 6 -6.75 -8.54 -12.50
CA TYR A 6 -6.30 -7.50 -11.58
C TYR A 6 -5.39 -8.07 -10.50
N ASP A 7 -4.58 -7.18 -9.94
CA ASP A 7 -3.87 -7.37 -8.68
C ASP A 7 -4.06 -6.10 -7.85
N LEU A 8 -4.61 -6.25 -6.65
CA LEU A 8 -4.96 -5.13 -5.78
C LEU A 8 -4.09 -5.07 -4.50
N HIS A 9 -2.95 -5.79 -4.49
CA HIS A 9 -2.04 -5.81 -3.35
C HIS A 9 -0.60 -5.99 -3.82
N ILE A 10 0.05 -4.89 -4.21
CA ILE A 10 1.42 -4.86 -4.72
C ILE A 10 2.25 -3.88 -3.89
N HIS A 11 3.47 -4.27 -3.56
CA HIS A 11 4.44 -3.42 -2.87
C HIS A 11 5.55 -2.99 -3.81
N SER A 12 6.00 -1.74 -3.65
CA SER A 12 7.18 -1.22 -4.33
C SER A 12 8.44 -1.31 -3.47
N CYS A 13 9.55 -0.80 -3.98
CA CYS A 13 10.80 -0.60 -3.27
C CYS A 13 10.69 0.37 -2.07
N LEU A 14 9.53 0.98 -1.82
CA LEU A 14 9.25 1.76 -0.63
C LEU A 14 8.97 0.86 0.58
N SER A 15 8.42 -0.33 0.36
CA SER A 15 8.14 -1.31 1.40
C SER A 15 9.34 -2.23 1.62
N PRO A 16 9.77 -2.49 2.88
CA PRO A 16 10.91 -3.38 3.17
C PRO A 16 10.76 -4.83 2.67
N CYS A 17 9.55 -5.27 2.38
CA CYS A 17 9.27 -6.56 1.77
C CYS A 17 9.39 -6.55 0.24
N GLY A 18 9.49 -5.37 -0.38
CA GLY A 18 9.76 -5.20 -1.80
C GLY A 18 11.27 -5.19 -2.08
N ASP A 19 11.66 -5.70 -3.25
CA ASP A 19 13.02 -5.55 -3.75
C ASP A 19 13.24 -4.13 -4.28
N ASN A 20 14.49 -3.63 -4.29
CA ASN A 20 14.82 -2.32 -4.85
C ASN A 20 14.51 -2.22 -6.35
N ASP A 21 14.43 -3.34 -7.07
CA ASP A 21 14.01 -3.39 -8.47
C ASP A 21 12.49 -3.29 -8.65
N MET A 22 11.70 -3.32 -7.56
CA MET A 22 10.25 -3.10 -7.57
C MET A 22 9.94 -1.61 -7.69
N THR A 23 10.46 -0.99 -8.74
CA THR A 23 10.19 0.42 -9.04
C THR A 23 8.80 0.60 -9.65
N PRO A 24 8.19 1.80 -9.56
CA PRO A 24 6.88 2.09 -10.17
C PRO A 24 6.77 1.69 -11.65
N ASN A 25 7.80 1.97 -12.48
CA ASN A 25 7.77 1.61 -13.90
C ASN A 25 7.95 0.10 -14.11
N ASN A 26 8.82 -0.56 -13.34
CA ASN A 26 8.99 -2.02 -13.44
C ASN A 26 7.71 -2.75 -13.03
N ILE A 27 7.05 -2.33 -11.94
CA ILE A 27 5.75 -2.90 -11.52
C ILE A 27 4.72 -2.74 -12.64
N ALA A 28 4.57 -1.54 -13.21
CA ALA A 28 3.64 -1.30 -14.29
C ALA A 28 3.95 -2.16 -15.53
N GLY A 29 5.24 -2.28 -15.88
CA GLY A 29 5.69 -3.14 -16.98
C GLY A 29 5.39 -4.62 -16.75
N VAL A 30 5.65 -5.15 -15.56
CA VAL A 30 5.35 -6.54 -15.18
C VAL A 30 3.85 -6.79 -15.19
N CYS A 31 3.04 -5.88 -14.66
CA CYS A 31 1.58 -5.97 -14.71
C CYS A 31 1.06 -6.04 -16.16
N ALA A 32 1.61 -5.20 -17.05
CA ALA A 32 1.23 -5.23 -18.47
C ALA A 32 1.62 -6.55 -19.14
N LEU A 33 2.83 -7.05 -18.88
CA LEU A 33 3.29 -8.36 -19.40
C LEU A 33 2.44 -9.52 -18.86
N ALA A 34 1.98 -9.44 -17.61
CA ALA A 34 1.07 -10.42 -17.01
C ALA A 34 -0.37 -10.32 -17.53
N GLY A 35 -0.67 -9.29 -18.34
CA GLY A 35 -2.00 -9.08 -18.91
C GLY A 35 -3.01 -8.53 -17.92
N LEU A 36 -2.58 -7.85 -16.85
CA LEU A 36 -3.47 -7.18 -15.92
C LEU A 36 -4.06 -5.92 -16.55
N GLN A 37 -5.33 -5.67 -16.28
CA GLN A 37 -6.03 -4.44 -16.67
C GLN A 37 -6.17 -3.46 -15.52
N ILE A 38 -6.09 -3.92 -14.27
CA ILE A 38 -6.21 -3.12 -13.06
C ILE A 38 -5.08 -3.54 -12.12
N ALA A 39 -4.36 -2.58 -11.55
CA ALA A 39 -3.34 -2.87 -10.55
C ALA A 39 -3.34 -1.80 -9.46
N ALA A 40 -3.21 -2.22 -8.20
CA ALA A 40 -3.09 -1.32 -7.07
C ALA A 40 -1.67 -1.35 -6.50
N LEU A 41 -1.14 -0.16 -6.20
CA LEU A 41 0.06 -0.04 -5.38
C LEU A 41 -0.35 0.24 -3.94
N THR A 42 0.10 -0.61 -3.02
CA THR A 42 -0.35 -0.63 -1.63
C THR A 42 0.83 -0.81 -0.66
N ASP A 43 1.80 0.09 -0.73
CA ASP A 43 2.94 0.06 0.18
C ASP A 43 2.53 0.17 1.66
N HIS A 44 3.33 -0.38 2.56
CA HIS A 44 3.09 -0.32 3.99
C HIS A 44 3.00 1.12 4.49
N ASN A 45 1.89 1.48 5.12
CA ASN A 45 1.64 2.76 5.80
C ASN A 45 2.07 4.00 5.00
N SER A 46 2.13 3.92 3.67
CA SER A 46 2.57 5.01 2.80
C SER A 46 1.95 4.95 1.41
N VAL A 47 1.75 6.11 0.80
CA VAL A 47 1.28 6.29 -0.57
C VAL A 47 2.31 7.04 -1.43
N LYS A 48 3.54 7.21 -0.94
CA LYS A 48 4.52 8.13 -1.53
C LYS A 48 4.96 7.72 -2.94
N ASN A 49 4.93 6.42 -3.30
CA ASN A 49 5.20 5.94 -4.65
C ASN A 49 3.94 5.83 -5.53
N CYS A 50 2.73 6.08 -4.99
CA CYS A 50 1.50 6.05 -5.78
C CYS A 50 1.49 7.05 -6.95
N PRO A 51 2.00 8.30 -6.84
CA PRO A 51 2.02 9.22 -7.98
C PRO A 51 2.83 8.69 -9.17
N ALA A 52 4.02 8.18 -8.92
CA ALA A 52 4.88 7.59 -9.95
C ALA A 52 4.24 6.35 -10.58
N PHE A 53 3.74 5.43 -9.75
CA PHE A 53 3.04 4.23 -10.23
C PHE A 53 1.78 4.58 -11.05
N TYR A 54 0.99 5.56 -10.60
CA TYR A 54 -0.23 5.98 -11.27
C TYR A 54 0.04 6.43 -12.72
N LYS A 55 1.09 7.18 -12.93
CA LYS A 55 1.53 7.62 -14.27
C LYS A 55 2.07 6.46 -15.08
N ALA A 56 2.95 5.64 -14.51
CA ALA A 56 3.54 4.49 -15.17
C ALA A 56 2.47 3.48 -15.63
N ALA A 57 1.53 3.10 -14.76
CA ALA A 57 0.46 2.17 -15.09
C ALA A 57 -0.47 2.70 -16.20
N LYS A 58 -0.84 3.97 -16.16
CA LYS A 58 -1.60 4.61 -17.25
C LYS A 58 -0.88 4.57 -18.58
N SER A 59 0.44 4.78 -18.60
CA SER A 59 1.23 4.71 -19.83
C SER A 59 1.24 3.32 -20.45
N GLN A 60 1.05 2.27 -19.64
CA GLN A 60 0.94 0.87 -20.04
C GLN A 60 -0.50 0.44 -20.35
N GLY A 61 -1.48 1.35 -20.27
CA GLY A 61 -2.90 1.05 -20.49
C GLY A 61 -3.58 0.30 -19.34
N ILE A 62 -2.96 0.29 -18.15
CA ILE A 62 -3.51 -0.30 -16.92
C ILE A 62 -4.30 0.78 -16.18
N ILE A 63 -5.39 0.39 -15.56
CA ILE A 63 -6.15 1.22 -14.62
C ILE A 63 -5.42 1.18 -13.27
N PRO A 64 -4.75 2.27 -12.86
CA PRO A 64 -4.07 2.32 -11.58
C PRO A 64 -5.07 2.56 -10.45
N VAL A 65 -4.89 1.83 -9.36
CA VAL A 65 -5.61 2.05 -8.10
C VAL A 65 -4.58 2.46 -7.05
N PRO A 66 -4.56 3.74 -6.63
CA PRO A 66 -3.70 4.16 -5.54
C PRO A 66 -4.24 3.61 -4.21
N GLY A 67 -3.34 3.15 -3.35
CA GLY A 67 -3.73 2.54 -2.10
C GLY A 67 -2.60 2.46 -1.08
N MET A 68 -2.90 1.79 0.02
CA MET A 68 -1.99 1.57 1.15
C MET A 68 -2.33 0.25 1.82
N GLU A 69 -1.33 -0.53 2.23
CA GLU A 69 -1.52 -1.57 3.24
C GLU A 69 -1.22 -0.97 4.62
N LEU A 70 -2.29 -0.62 5.34
CA LEU A 70 -2.19 -0.02 6.67
C LEU A 70 -2.00 -1.11 7.73
N THR A 71 -1.06 -0.92 8.66
CA THR A 71 -0.89 -1.77 9.84
C THR A 71 -1.60 -1.13 11.03
N THR A 72 -2.63 -1.78 11.55
CA THR A 72 -3.41 -1.28 12.68
C THR A 72 -2.65 -1.39 14.01
N ALA A 73 -3.20 -0.80 15.07
CA ALA A 73 -2.65 -0.91 16.43
C ALA A 73 -2.63 -2.36 16.95
N GLU A 74 -3.52 -3.21 16.45
CA GLU A 74 -3.57 -4.66 16.73
C GLU A 74 -2.60 -5.46 15.85
N GLU A 75 -1.79 -4.81 15.01
CA GLU A 75 -0.89 -5.44 14.04
C GLU A 75 -1.62 -6.19 12.91
N ILE A 76 -2.89 -5.85 12.62
CA ILE A 76 -3.64 -6.39 11.49
C ILE A 76 -3.35 -5.53 10.26
N HIS A 77 -3.09 -6.18 9.12
CA HIS A 77 -2.94 -5.48 7.85
C HIS A 77 -4.30 -5.26 7.19
N VAL A 78 -4.53 -4.03 6.75
CA VAL A 78 -5.75 -3.61 6.04
C VAL A 78 -5.36 -2.93 4.73
N VAL A 79 -5.81 -3.49 3.61
CA VAL A 79 -5.66 -2.85 2.30
C VAL A 79 -6.71 -1.75 2.17
N CYS A 80 -6.25 -0.53 1.91
CA CYS A 80 -7.06 0.67 1.68
C CYS A 80 -6.87 1.10 0.23
N LEU A 81 -7.96 1.22 -0.53
CA LEU A 81 -7.94 1.52 -1.96
C LEU A 81 -8.78 2.75 -2.27
N PHE A 82 -8.32 3.55 -3.23
CA PHE A 82 -8.95 4.80 -3.61
C PHE A 82 -9.11 4.88 -5.14
N GLU A 83 -10.21 5.47 -5.59
CA GLU A 83 -10.42 5.70 -7.02
C GLU A 83 -9.51 6.84 -7.55
N ARG A 84 -9.29 7.86 -6.71
CA ARG A 84 -8.56 9.06 -7.09
C ARG A 84 -7.23 9.15 -6.35
N LEU A 85 -6.21 9.57 -7.07
CA LEU A 85 -4.88 9.75 -6.50
C LEU A 85 -4.88 10.82 -5.39
N GLU A 86 -5.64 11.88 -5.56
CA GLU A 86 -5.75 12.97 -4.58
C GLU A 86 -6.33 12.49 -3.25
N ASP A 87 -7.33 11.60 -3.30
CA ASP A 87 -7.95 11.04 -2.10
C ASP A 87 -6.95 10.13 -1.36
N ALA A 88 -6.19 9.30 -2.09
CA ALA A 88 -5.14 8.47 -1.51
C ALA A 88 -4.03 9.31 -0.87
N MET A 89 -3.58 10.39 -1.53
CA MET A 89 -2.55 11.26 -0.99
C MET A 89 -3.01 11.97 0.29
N ALA A 90 -4.24 12.49 0.31
CA ALA A 90 -4.81 13.13 1.50
C ALA A 90 -5.01 12.12 2.66
N PHE A 91 -5.44 10.89 2.36
CA PHE A 91 -5.48 9.80 3.34
C PHE A 91 -4.09 9.50 3.90
N GLY A 92 -3.08 9.40 3.04
CA GLY A 92 -1.70 9.16 3.46
C GLY A 92 -1.15 10.26 4.38
N GLU A 93 -1.45 11.52 4.11
CA GLU A 93 -1.09 12.65 4.99
C GLU A 93 -1.74 12.53 6.38
N GLU A 94 -2.99 12.09 6.45
CA GLU A 94 -3.64 11.87 7.75
C GLU A 94 -3.04 10.66 8.48
N VAL A 95 -2.78 9.54 7.80
CA VAL A 95 -2.17 8.34 8.40
C VAL A 95 -0.79 8.64 8.98
N GLU A 96 0.00 9.52 8.35
CA GLU A 96 1.31 9.96 8.90
C GLU A 96 1.21 10.48 10.33
N THR A 97 0.07 11.06 10.73
CA THR A 97 -0.15 11.57 12.10
C THR A 97 -0.35 10.47 13.13
N TYR A 98 -0.70 9.26 12.69
CA TYR A 98 -0.93 8.08 13.54
C TYR A 98 0.25 7.11 13.55
N ARG A 99 1.30 7.37 12.76
CA ARG A 99 2.48 6.49 12.72
C ARG A 99 3.27 6.55 14.02
N VAL A 100 3.63 5.39 14.54
CA VAL A 100 4.64 5.26 15.60
C VAL A 100 6.00 5.22 14.94
N ARG A 101 6.80 6.27 15.15
CA ARG A 101 8.07 6.44 14.46
C ARG A 101 9.17 5.63 15.12
N ILE A 102 9.67 4.64 14.40
CA ILE A 102 10.82 3.80 14.78
C ILE A 102 11.83 3.90 13.64
N PRO A 103 13.09 4.31 13.90
CA PRO A 103 14.08 4.42 12.84
C PRO A 103 14.27 3.10 12.09
N ASN A 104 14.31 3.17 10.77
CA ASN A 104 14.58 2.02 9.92
C ASN A 104 16.02 1.49 10.16
N ARG A 105 16.17 0.19 10.23
CA ARG A 105 17.44 -0.52 10.24
C ARG A 105 17.75 -1.01 8.83
N VAL A 106 18.40 -0.16 8.01
CA VAL A 106 18.73 -0.47 6.61
C VAL A 106 19.57 -1.76 6.49
N ASP A 107 20.43 -2.04 7.47
CA ASP A 107 21.21 -3.28 7.54
C ASP A 107 20.37 -4.56 7.74
N ILE A 108 19.10 -4.43 8.15
CA ILE A 108 18.17 -5.53 8.39
C ILE A 108 17.02 -5.51 7.37
N PHE A 109 16.43 -4.33 7.15
CA PHE A 109 15.18 -4.19 6.40
C PHE A 109 15.38 -3.59 4.99
N GLY A 110 16.61 -3.19 4.63
CA GLY A 110 16.88 -2.53 3.36
C GLY A 110 16.42 -1.07 3.34
N ASP A 111 16.55 -0.47 2.16
CA ASP A 111 16.10 0.88 1.90
C ASP A 111 14.57 0.92 1.74
N GLN A 112 14.00 2.11 1.97
CA GLN A 112 12.59 2.42 1.72
C GLN A 112 12.57 3.61 0.76
N LEU A 113 12.69 3.31 -0.55
CA LEU A 113 12.96 4.32 -1.58
C LEU A 113 11.69 5.01 -2.04
N ILE A 114 11.73 6.35 -2.08
CA ILE A 114 10.69 7.17 -2.70
C ILE A 114 11.21 7.57 -4.08
N LEU A 115 10.47 7.21 -5.13
CA LEU A 115 10.88 7.39 -6.52
C LEU A 115 9.98 8.40 -7.25
N ASN A 116 10.56 9.11 -8.22
CA ASN A 116 9.81 9.91 -9.17
C ASN A 116 9.29 9.07 -10.35
N GLU A 117 8.72 9.71 -11.34
CA GLU A 117 8.11 9.09 -12.52
C GLU A 117 9.13 8.44 -13.47
N GLU A 118 10.39 8.77 -13.34
CA GLU A 118 11.53 8.23 -14.08
C GLU A 118 12.29 7.13 -13.31
N ASP A 119 11.72 6.66 -12.18
CA ASP A 119 12.35 5.73 -11.22
C ASP A 119 13.64 6.26 -10.58
N GLU A 120 13.81 7.58 -10.54
CA GLU A 120 14.93 8.20 -9.85
C GLU A 120 14.58 8.41 -8.37
N PRO A 121 15.50 8.08 -7.43
CA PRO A 121 15.27 8.34 -6.01
C PRO A 121 15.15 9.85 -5.72
N ILE A 122 14.02 10.23 -5.12
CA ILE A 122 13.77 11.61 -4.66
C ILE A 122 13.73 11.71 -3.13
N GLY A 123 13.79 10.59 -2.45
CA GLY A 123 13.83 10.52 -1.00
C GLY A 123 13.94 9.09 -0.50
N VAL A 124 14.11 8.99 0.81
CA VAL A 124 14.12 7.73 1.56
C VAL A 124 13.20 7.93 2.76
N GLU A 125 12.44 6.90 3.11
CA GLU A 125 11.68 6.91 4.36
C GLU A 125 12.58 6.42 5.49
N ASP A 126 12.87 7.30 6.44
CA ASP A 126 13.80 7.03 7.54
C ASP A 126 13.19 6.19 8.66
N ASP A 127 11.86 6.19 8.78
CA ASP A 127 11.14 5.41 9.79
C ASP A 127 10.59 4.11 9.18
N LEU A 128 10.69 3.01 9.92
CA LEU A 128 10.23 1.69 9.50
C LEU A 128 8.72 1.71 9.20
N LEU A 129 8.37 1.53 7.92
CA LEU A 129 6.99 1.64 7.45
C LEU A 129 6.06 0.53 7.98
N PRO A 130 6.42 -0.76 8.01
CA PRO A 130 5.50 -1.81 8.44
C PRO A 130 5.13 -1.79 9.92
N ASN A 131 5.73 -0.88 10.71
CA ASN A 131 5.42 -0.76 12.13
C ASN A 131 3.93 -0.39 12.34
N ALA A 132 3.33 -0.93 13.41
CA ALA A 132 1.93 -0.65 13.74
C ALA A 132 1.68 0.86 13.92
N THR A 133 0.57 1.32 13.39
CA THR A 133 0.06 2.67 13.66
C THR A 133 -0.70 2.72 14.98
N MET A 134 -1.15 3.90 15.38
CA MET A 134 -2.04 4.07 16.53
C MET A 134 -3.52 3.89 16.19
N LEU A 135 -3.86 3.64 14.90
CA LEU A 135 -5.24 3.40 14.45
C LEU A 135 -5.66 1.98 14.80
N SER A 136 -6.75 1.83 15.54
CA SER A 136 -7.38 0.53 15.74
C SER A 136 -8.08 0.05 14.47
N LEU A 137 -8.29 -1.28 14.36
CA LEU A 137 -9.01 -1.87 13.23
C LEU A 137 -10.36 -1.18 12.96
N TRP A 138 -11.07 -0.80 14.02
CA TRP A 138 -12.41 -0.20 13.93
C TRP A 138 -12.41 1.28 13.50
N GLU A 139 -11.26 1.96 13.61
CA GLU A 139 -11.10 3.35 13.16
C GLU A 139 -10.74 3.42 11.68
N VAL A 140 -10.20 2.34 11.10
CA VAL A 140 -9.75 2.34 9.70
C VAL A 140 -10.92 2.50 8.71
N PRO A 141 -12.03 1.72 8.77
CA PRO A 141 -13.10 1.86 7.78
C PRO A 141 -13.71 3.27 7.71
N PRO A 142 -14.12 3.92 8.83
CA PRO A 142 -14.67 5.27 8.74
C PRO A 142 -13.63 6.30 8.28
N LEU A 143 -12.34 6.10 8.58
CA LEU A 143 -11.28 6.96 8.08
C LEU A 143 -11.11 6.82 6.55
N VAL A 144 -11.10 5.60 6.04
CA VAL A 144 -11.00 5.34 4.59
C VAL A 144 -12.22 5.90 3.85
N GLU A 145 -13.43 5.71 4.40
CA GLU A 145 -14.67 6.25 3.83
C GLU A 145 -14.66 7.78 3.75
N LYS A 146 -14.10 8.48 4.74
CA LYS A 146 -13.90 9.94 4.74
C LYS A 146 -13.17 10.43 3.48
N TYR A 147 -12.27 9.60 2.91
CA TYR A 147 -11.50 9.88 1.69
C TYR A 147 -12.05 9.12 0.46
N ASN A 148 -13.33 8.76 0.45
CA ASN A 148 -14.00 8.06 -0.65
C ASN A 148 -13.34 6.72 -1.04
N GLY A 149 -12.64 6.08 -0.10
CA GLY A 149 -11.98 4.79 -0.30
C GLY A 149 -12.82 3.60 0.13
N VAL A 150 -12.29 2.42 -0.11
CA VAL A 150 -12.78 1.14 0.39
C VAL A 150 -11.63 0.39 1.04
N CYS A 151 -11.92 -0.45 2.03
CA CYS A 151 -10.87 -1.25 2.66
C CYS A 151 -11.34 -2.68 2.95
N TYR A 152 -10.36 -3.57 3.08
CA TYR A 152 -10.58 -4.96 3.49
C TYR A 152 -9.32 -5.50 4.21
N PRO A 153 -9.47 -6.47 5.14
CA PRO A 153 -8.33 -7.12 5.78
C PRO A 153 -7.48 -7.85 4.73
N ALA A 154 -6.16 -7.65 4.77
CA ALA A 154 -5.22 -8.38 3.94
C ALA A 154 -5.04 -9.83 4.45
N HIS A 155 -4.65 -10.77 3.55
CA HIS A 155 -4.21 -12.14 3.87
C HIS A 155 -4.80 -12.69 5.20
N ILE A 156 -6.13 -12.77 5.27
CA ILE A 156 -6.95 -12.98 6.47
C ILE A 156 -6.55 -14.20 7.33
N ASP A 157 -5.99 -15.22 6.72
CA ASP A 157 -5.58 -16.51 7.32
C ASP A 157 -4.07 -16.62 7.58
N ARG A 158 -3.30 -15.56 7.30
CA ARG A 158 -1.87 -15.53 7.55
C ARG A 158 -1.58 -15.54 9.06
N GLU A 159 -0.56 -16.29 9.49
CA GLU A 159 -0.18 -16.41 10.90
C GLU A 159 0.24 -15.06 11.51
N ALA A 160 0.99 -14.25 10.76
CA ALA A 160 1.34 -12.89 11.16
C ALA A 160 0.47 -11.86 10.42
N ASN A 161 0.00 -10.85 11.13
CA ASN A 161 -0.77 -9.72 10.61
C ASN A 161 -2.13 -10.08 9.97
N GLY A 162 -2.55 -11.36 10.03
CA GLY A 162 -3.86 -11.82 9.58
C GLY A 162 -4.94 -11.62 10.64
N ILE A 163 -6.12 -11.15 10.24
CA ILE A 163 -7.23 -10.85 11.17
C ILE A 163 -7.69 -12.09 11.95
N VAL A 164 -7.70 -13.27 11.31
CA VAL A 164 -8.13 -14.52 11.95
C VAL A 164 -7.14 -14.98 13.01
N SER A 165 -5.84 -14.82 12.78
CA SER A 165 -4.82 -15.21 13.76
C SER A 165 -4.83 -14.30 15.00
N ILE A 166 -5.19 -13.03 14.84
CA ILE A 166 -5.18 -12.04 15.93
C ILE A 166 -6.51 -12.02 16.68
N LEU A 167 -7.64 -12.02 15.98
CA LEU A 167 -8.98 -11.93 16.58
C LEU A 167 -9.70 -13.28 16.73
N GLY A 168 -9.20 -14.34 16.10
CA GLY A 168 -9.85 -15.65 16.08
C GLY A 168 -11.01 -15.78 15.10
N THR A 169 -11.46 -14.68 14.51
CA THR A 169 -12.56 -14.61 13.53
C THR A 169 -12.44 -13.35 12.68
N VAL A 170 -13.17 -13.31 11.58
CA VAL A 170 -13.46 -12.07 10.85
C VAL A 170 -14.71 -11.47 11.48
N PRO A 171 -14.67 -10.21 11.97
CA PRO A 171 -15.87 -9.53 12.49
C PRO A 171 -16.97 -9.46 11.43
N GLU A 172 -18.24 -9.54 11.84
CA GLU A 172 -19.38 -9.50 10.91
C GLU A 172 -19.79 -8.07 10.55
N ASP A 173 -19.28 -7.02 11.27
CA ASP A 173 -19.48 -5.58 10.96
C ASP A 173 -18.53 -4.72 11.84
#